data_1c1bbfd605e53b88c5923df0ab818135
#
_entry.id   1c1bbfd605e53b88c5923df0ab818135
#
_cell.length_a   1.000
_cell.length_b   1.000
_cell.length_c   1.000
_cell.angle_alpha   90.00
_cell.angle_beta   90.00
_cell.angle_gamma   90.00
#
_symmetry.space_group_name_H-M   'P 1'
#
loop_
_entity.id
_entity.type
_entity.pdbx_description
1 polymer ?
#
loop_
_entity_poly.entity_id
_entity_poly.type
_entity_poly.pdbx_seq_one_letter_code
_entity_poly.pdbx_strand_id
1 'polypeptide(L)'
;MRKSLLVLLAALATAVLPACQKAESPGAATAPAVAAKEHKVGVLLINHGSRQKAWRDQLLDVEAKVKDRLLSLPDVRSVRTAFNEYVDPSIAQQMKAFDDEGYDEVVVVPLFLTIGGHVNSDLPNLLGLKNDPRALETLPRKGIPVYRPRAKVILLETIDSDEFLKANILRRTQALLKDGDGKDYGVTLAAYGDDKFNQQWEALMAEIGGHLKQHLGIDTINYAWSGHLVNYSMDPTRKAVDQILATKKKDIVISVYVAYDYKFQRDVIGEGVRHASRPQDVLYVETEAILPDESLNDWVVESVRNGLGRTGVSATG
;
A
#
# COMPACT_ATOMS: atom_id res chain seq x y z
N MET A 1 -19.22 -93.71 20.51
CA MET A 1 -20.41 -94.46 20.03
C MET A 1 -20.77 -93.93 18.65
N ARG A 2 -20.42 -94.74 17.67
CA ARG A 2 -21.34 -95.29 16.64
C ARG A 2 -22.04 -94.25 15.81
N LYS A 3 -21.68 -94.15 14.56
CA LYS A 3 -22.09 -94.84 13.29
C LYS A 3 -22.88 -93.81 12.47
N SER A 4 -22.93 -93.70 11.20
CA SER A 4 -22.60 -94.47 10.01
C SER A 4 -22.74 -93.50 8.83
N LEU A 5 -21.86 -93.39 7.93
CA LEU A 5 -21.80 -93.99 6.56
C LEU A 5 -23.15 -94.10 5.81
N LEU A 6 -23.28 -93.29 4.76
CA LEU A 6 -23.95 -93.75 3.52
C LEU A 6 -23.40 -92.97 2.30
N VAL A 7 -22.86 -93.76 1.41
CA VAL A 7 -22.39 -93.43 0.05
C VAL A 7 -23.59 -93.54 -0.89
N LEU A 8 -23.73 -92.59 -1.80
CA LEU A 8 -24.45 -92.88 -3.06
C LEU A 8 -23.76 -92.11 -4.21
N LEU A 9 -23.29 -92.94 -5.15
CA LEU A 9 -22.83 -92.52 -6.48
C LEU A 9 -24.04 -92.19 -7.36
N ALA A 10 -23.97 -91.16 -8.22
CA ALA A 10 -24.61 -91.19 -9.53
C ALA A 10 -24.07 -90.07 -10.46
N ALA A 11 -23.42 -90.55 -11.48
CA ALA A 11 -23.50 -90.17 -12.91
C ALA A 11 -23.06 -88.76 -13.37
N LEU A 12 -22.03 -88.83 -14.20
CA LEU A 12 -21.54 -87.82 -15.16
C LEU A 12 -22.66 -87.39 -16.14
N ALA A 13 -22.77 -86.12 -16.34
CA ALA A 13 -23.24 -85.51 -17.60
C ALA A 13 -22.37 -84.31 -17.95
N THR A 14 -21.49 -84.49 -18.92
CA THR A 14 -20.69 -83.49 -19.53
C THR A 14 -21.54 -82.57 -20.45
N ALA A 15 -21.80 -81.36 -20.04
CA ALA A 15 -22.35 -80.33 -20.93
C ALA A 15 -21.19 -79.36 -21.31
N VAL A 16 -20.83 -79.41 -22.59
CA VAL A 16 -19.88 -78.43 -23.20
C VAL A 16 -20.68 -77.19 -23.46
N LEU A 17 -20.32 -76.10 -22.77
CA LEU A 17 -20.80 -74.74 -23.06
C LEU A 17 -19.73 -74.03 -23.86
N PRO A 18 -20.07 -73.25 -24.91
CA PRO A 18 -19.10 -72.48 -25.69
C PRO A 18 -18.59 -71.28 -24.88
N ALA A 19 -17.26 -71.11 -24.90
CA ALA A 19 -16.56 -69.94 -24.31
C ALA A 19 -16.95 -68.65 -25.08
N CYS A 20 -17.73 -67.81 -24.46
CA CYS A 20 -17.80 -66.39 -24.91
C CYS A 20 -16.47 -65.69 -24.61
N GLN A 21 -15.65 -65.46 -25.61
CA GLN A 21 -14.53 -64.53 -25.55
C GLN A 21 -15.10 -63.15 -25.35
N LYS A 22 -14.88 -62.59 -24.17
CA LYS A 22 -15.05 -61.17 -23.90
C LYS A 22 -14.04 -60.41 -24.76
N ALA A 23 -14.53 -59.66 -25.74
CA ALA A 23 -13.73 -58.69 -26.45
C ALA A 23 -13.22 -57.62 -25.43
N GLU A 24 -11.93 -57.55 -25.25
CA GLU A 24 -11.29 -56.44 -24.55
C GLU A 24 -11.53 -55.17 -25.36
N SER A 25 -12.30 -54.23 -24.77
CA SER A 25 -12.42 -52.88 -25.30
C SER A 25 -11.04 -52.20 -25.32
N PRO A 26 -10.64 -51.52 -26.41
CA PRO A 26 -9.39 -50.77 -26.41
C PRO A 26 -9.44 -49.75 -25.29
N GLY A 27 -8.43 -49.78 -24.43
CA GLY A 27 -8.28 -48.84 -23.33
C GLY A 27 -8.49 -47.39 -23.82
N ALA A 28 -9.46 -46.71 -23.24
CA ALA A 28 -9.59 -45.27 -23.44
C ALA A 28 -8.27 -44.62 -23.04
N ALA A 29 -7.53 -44.12 -24.03
CA ALA A 29 -6.38 -43.27 -23.79
C ALA A 29 -6.86 -42.06 -22.97
N THR A 30 -6.51 -42.04 -21.69
CA THR A 30 -6.68 -40.83 -20.87
C THR A 30 -5.94 -39.68 -21.57
N ALA A 31 -6.70 -38.74 -22.10
CA ALA A 31 -6.13 -37.48 -22.59
C ALA A 31 -5.28 -36.90 -21.49
N PRO A 32 -4.07 -36.41 -21.79
CA PRO A 32 -3.23 -35.77 -20.78
C PRO A 32 -4.05 -34.65 -20.12
N ALA A 33 -4.17 -34.69 -18.80
CA ALA A 33 -4.79 -33.63 -18.05
C ALA A 33 -4.03 -32.34 -18.40
N VAL A 34 -4.71 -31.39 -19.04
CA VAL A 34 -4.16 -30.06 -19.27
C VAL A 34 -3.83 -29.52 -17.89
N ALA A 35 -2.55 -29.37 -17.58
CA ALA A 35 -2.12 -28.80 -16.33
C ALA A 35 -2.81 -27.43 -16.19
N ALA A 36 -3.58 -27.24 -15.12
CA ALA A 36 -4.23 -25.96 -14.88
C ALA A 36 -3.14 -24.88 -14.88
N LYS A 37 -3.33 -23.83 -15.68
CA LYS A 37 -2.40 -22.70 -15.72
C LYS A 37 -2.21 -22.17 -14.30
N GLU A 38 -0.98 -22.09 -13.84
CA GLU A 38 -0.67 -21.52 -12.54
C GLU A 38 -1.12 -20.06 -12.49
N HIS A 39 -1.92 -19.71 -11.50
CA HIS A 39 -2.35 -18.33 -11.27
C HIS A 39 -1.16 -17.48 -10.79
N LYS A 40 -0.89 -16.36 -11.47
CA LYS A 40 0.25 -15.50 -11.17
C LYS A 40 -0.22 -14.14 -10.71
N VAL A 41 0.15 -13.77 -9.48
CA VAL A 41 -0.11 -12.44 -8.91
C VAL A 41 1.19 -11.64 -8.82
N GLY A 42 1.15 -10.41 -9.33
CA GLY A 42 2.17 -9.40 -9.11
C GLY A 42 1.76 -8.44 -7.99
N VAL A 43 2.73 -7.90 -7.25
CA VAL A 43 2.52 -6.78 -6.33
C VAL A 43 3.25 -5.56 -6.85
N LEU A 44 2.55 -4.43 -6.95
CA LEU A 44 3.12 -3.17 -7.41
C LEU A 44 2.98 -2.09 -6.33
N LEU A 45 4.12 -1.66 -5.77
CA LEU A 45 4.18 -0.53 -4.86
C LEU A 45 4.26 0.74 -5.69
N ILE A 46 3.25 1.60 -5.60
CA ILE A 46 3.21 2.87 -6.36
C ILE A 46 3.42 4.03 -5.41
N ASN A 47 4.30 4.95 -5.80
CA ASN A 47 4.51 6.20 -5.10
C ASN A 47 4.61 7.38 -6.08
N HIS A 48 4.65 8.61 -5.54
CA HIS A 48 4.63 9.81 -6.36
C HIS A 48 5.79 9.90 -7.36
N GLY A 49 6.98 9.56 -6.92
CA GLY A 49 8.22 9.85 -7.64
C GLY A 49 8.84 11.18 -7.22
N SER A 50 10.16 11.26 -7.28
CA SER A 50 10.93 12.48 -7.04
C SER A 50 12.25 12.43 -7.80
N ARG A 51 12.75 13.59 -8.22
CA ARG A 51 14.12 13.72 -8.75
C ARG A 51 15.18 13.58 -7.65
N GLN A 52 14.78 13.69 -6.38
CA GLN A 52 15.65 13.49 -5.22
C GLN A 52 15.97 12.00 -5.02
N LYS A 53 17.25 11.64 -5.15
CA LYS A 53 17.68 10.25 -4.98
C LYS A 53 17.35 9.71 -3.58
N ALA A 54 17.65 10.50 -2.55
CA ALA A 54 17.41 10.11 -1.15
C ALA A 54 15.92 9.79 -0.87
N TRP A 55 15.00 10.49 -1.52
CA TRP A 55 13.57 10.23 -1.43
C TRP A 55 13.22 8.88 -2.08
N ARG A 56 13.73 8.62 -3.29
CA ARG A 56 13.48 7.36 -4.00
C ARG A 56 14.06 6.15 -3.28
N ASP A 57 15.29 6.30 -2.74
CA ASP A 57 15.97 5.21 -2.03
C ASP A 57 15.15 4.72 -0.82
N GLN A 58 14.49 5.61 -0.08
CA GLN A 58 13.63 5.24 1.04
C GLN A 58 12.44 4.36 0.59
N LEU A 59 11.86 4.64 -0.57
CA LEU A 59 10.72 3.88 -1.09
C LEU A 59 11.14 2.56 -1.75
N LEU A 60 12.32 2.51 -2.37
CA LEU A 60 12.92 1.27 -2.84
C LEU A 60 13.35 0.36 -1.67
N ASP A 61 13.74 0.95 -0.54
CA ASP A 61 14.03 0.19 0.68
C ASP A 61 12.77 -0.50 1.24
N VAL A 62 11.58 0.13 1.10
CA VAL A 62 10.31 -0.53 1.43
C VAL A 62 10.12 -1.80 0.59
N GLU A 63 10.31 -1.73 -0.75
CA GLU A 63 10.25 -2.94 -1.59
C GLU A 63 11.20 -4.02 -1.09
N ALA A 64 12.47 -3.65 -0.85
CA ALA A 64 13.48 -4.60 -0.40
C ALA A 64 13.08 -5.30 0.91
N LYS A 65 12.51 -4.56 1.87
CA LYS A 65 12.10 -5.09 3.18
C LYS A 65 10.86 -5.97 3.14
N VAL A 66 9.90 -5.67 2.26
CA VAL A 66 8.65 -6.44 2.20
C VAL A 66 8.69 -7.60 1.20
N LYS A 67 9.65 -7.62 0.29
CA LYS A 67 9.72 -8.52 -0.86
C LYS A 67 9.60 -9.99 -0.51
N ASP A 68 10.45 -10.49 0.38
CA ASP A 68 10.46 -11.92 0.74
C ASP A 68 9.16 -12.33 1.45
N ARG A 69 8.63 -11.44 2.30
CA ARG A 69 7.36 -11.66 3.01
C ARG A 69 6.20 -11.73 2.02
N LEU A 70 6.17 -10.86 1.03
CA LEU A 70 5.14 -10.85 -0.01
C LEU A 70 5.27 -12.05 -0.95
N LEU A 71 6.49 -12.42 -1.36
CA LEU A 71 6.73 -13.61 -2.18
C LEU A 71 6.37 -14.92 -1.48
N SER A 72 6.25 -14.93 -0.15
CA SER A 72 5.76 -16.09 0.62
C SER A 72 4.24 -16.24 0.61
N LEU A 73 3.50 -15.22 0.14
CA LEU A 73 2.04 -15.31 0.02
C LEU A 73 1.64 -16.19 -1.18
N PRO A 74 0.49 -16.88 -1.11
CA PRO A 74 0.00 -17.69 -2.21
C PRO A 74 -0.07 -16.89 -3.52
N ASP A 75 0.36 -17.53 -4.61
CA ASP A 75 0.31 -17.03 -5.98
C ASP A 75 1.13 -15.76 -6.28
N VAL A 76 1.68 -15.08 -5.28
CA VAL A 76 2.56 -13.93 -5.50
C VAL A 76 3.90 -14.39 -6.08
N ARG A 77 4.24 -13.88 -7.27
CA ARG A 77 5.45 -14.27 -8.01
C ARG A 77 6.41 -13.11 -8.28
N SER A 78 5.98 -11.87 -8.04
CA SER A 78 6.83 -10.68 -8.19
C SER A 78 6.37 -9.54 -7.31
N VAL A 79 7.33 -8.77 -6.81
CA VAL A 79 7.11 -7.51 -6.09
C VAL A 79 7.96 -6.45 -6.77
N ARG A 80 7.36 -5.32 -7.16
CA ARG A 80 8.02 -4.23 -7.90
C ARG A 80 7.55 -2.88 -7.39
N THR A 81 8.38 -1.87 -7.61
CA THR A 81 8.05 -0.46 -7.38
C THR A 81 7.85 0.28 -8.70
N ALA A 82 6.90 1.19 -8.74
CA ALA A 82 6.71 2.14 -9.82
C ALA A 82 6.54 3.56 -9.28
N PHE A 83 6.94 4.53 -10.10
CA PHE A 83 6.79 5.94 -9.83
C PHE A 83 5.73 6.55 -10.74
N ASN A 84 4.88 7.41 -10.16
CA ASN A 84 3.82 8.09 -10.92
C ASN A 84 4.42 9.15 -11.85
N GLU A 85 5.42 9.90 -11.37
CA GLU A 85 6.02 11.03 -12.09
C GLU A 85 7.56 11.03 -12.00
N TYR A 86 8.21 11.77 -12.90
CA TYR A 86 9.60 12.22 -12.93
C TYR A 86 10.68 11.18 -13.21
N VAL A 87 10.48 9.91 -12.87
CA VAL A 87 11.54 8.90 -12.93
C VAL A 87 10.99 7.52 -13.27
N ASP A 88 11.86 6.68 -13.83
CA ASP A 88 11.58 5.27 -14.10
C ASP A 88 11.89 4.38 -12.88
N PRO A 89 11.26 3.18 -12.82
CA PRO A 89 10.24 2.70 -13.74
C PRO A 89 8.88 3.37 -13.51
N SER A 90 8.22 3.76 -14.60
CA SER A 90 6.85 4.28 -14.55
C SER A 90 5.81 3.18 -14.30
N ILE A 91 4.60 3.57 -13.89
CA ILE A 91 3.46 2.65 -13.75
C ILE A 91 3.21 1.91 -15.07
N ALA A 92 3.21 2.62 -16.20
CA ALA A 92 2.99 2.02 -17.52
C ALA A 92 4.04 0.97 -17.87
N GLN A 93 5.32 1.21 -17.57
CA GLN A 93 6.40 0.25 -17.81
C GLN A 93 6.22 -1.02 -16.98
N GLN A 94 5.90 -0.89 -15.69
CA GLN A 94 5.72 -2.05 -14.81
C GLN A 94 4.46 -2.85 -15.15
N MET A 95 3.35 -2.18 -15.44
CA MET A 95 2.12 -2.87 -15.84
C MET A 95 2.29 -3.61 -17.17
N LYS A 96 3.00 -2.99 -18.15
CA LYS A 96 3.34 -3.67 -19.38
C LYS A 96 4.23 -4.89 -19.15
N ALA A 97 5.20 -4.80 -18.26
CA ALA A 97 6.08 -5.92 -17.94
C ALA A 97 5.31 -7.07 -17.27
N PHE A 98 4.36 -6.80 -16.36
CA PHE A 98 3.49 -7.82 -15.79
C PHE A 98 2.67 -8.53 -16.87
N ASP A 99 2.08 -7.77 -17.80
CA ASP A 99 1.31 -8.35 -18.90
C ASP A 99 2.17 -9.21 -19.85
N ASP A 100 3.38 -8.75 -20.19
CA ASP A 100 4.30 -9.47 -21.08
C ASP A 100 4.81 -10.78 -20.43
N GLU A 101 4.95 -10.81 -19.11
CA GLU A 101 5.33 -11.97 -18.32
C GLU A 101 4.15 -12.89 -17.97
N GLY A 102 2.93 -12.53 -18.38
CA GLY A 102 1.73 -13.36 -18.26
C GLY A 102 1.15 -13.45 -16.85
N TYR A 103 1.22 -12.36 -16.09
CA TYR A 103 0.53 -12.22 -14.81
C TYR A 103 -0.98 -12.11 -15.03
N ASP A 104 -1.76 -12.79 -14.20
CA ASP A 104 -3.22 -12.80 -14.25
C ASP A 104 -3.82 -11.65 -13.46
N GLU A 105 -3.13 -11.26 -12.35
CA GLU A 105 -3.58 -10.21 -11.43
C GLU A 105 -2.41 -9.39 -10.92
N VAL A 106 -2.64 -8.10 -10.66
CA VAL A 106 -1.69 -7.19 -10.01
C VAL A 106 -2.37 -6.49 -8.84
N VAL A 107 -1.87 -6.74 -7.64
CA VAL A 107 -2.27 -6.01 -6.42
C VAL A 107 -1.41 -4.76 -6.32
N VAL A 108 -2.06 -3.61 -6.30
CA VAL A 108 -1.41 -2.28 -6.28
C VAL A 108 -1.54 -1.66 -4.91
N VAL A 109 -0.40 -1.36 -4.28
CA VAL A 109 -0.31 -0.67 -3.00
C VAL A 109 0.11 0.78 -3.23
N PRO A 110 -0.80 1.75 -3.06
CA PRO A 110 -0.45 3.16 -3.21
C PRO A 110 0.24 3.69 -1.94
N LEU A 111 1.55 3.94 -2.02
CA LEU A 111 2.32 4.58 -0.95
C LEU A 111 2.13 6.11 -1.00
N PHE A 112 0.88 6.53 -0.93
CA PHE A 112 0.45 7.93 -0.81
C PHE A 112 -0.16 8.13 0.57
N LEU A 113 0.05 9.31 1.14
CA LEU A 113 -0.44 9.61 2.48
C LEU A 113 -1.96 9.48 2.59
N THR A 114 -2.67 10.12 1.67
CA THR A 114 -4.13 10.18 1.62
C THR A 114 -4.60 10.55 0.20
N ILE A 115 -5.90 10.75 0.04
CA ILE A 115 -6.51 11.16 -1.22
C ILE A 115 -5.92 12.49 -1.74
N GLY A 116 -5.80 12.56 -3.06
CA GLY A 116 -5.37 13.73 -3.82
C GLY A 116 -5.60 13.50 -5.29
N GLY A 117 -5.17 14.44 -6.13
CA GLY A 117 -5.36 14.33 -7.59
C GLY A 117 -4.82 13.03 -8.18
N HIS A 118 -3.64 12.59 -7.72
CA HIS A 118 -3.03 11.35 -8.19
C HIS A 118 -3.84 10.11 -7.79
N VAL A 119 -4.23 9.99 -6.52
CA VAL A 119 -4.98 8.83 -6.02
C VAL A 119 -6.39 8.77 -6.59
N ASN A 120 -7.08 9.91 -6.70
CA ASN A 120 -8.46 9.96 -7.16
C ASN A 120 -8.62 9.85 -8.69
N SER A 121 -7.65 10.36 -9.44
CA SER A 121 -7.73 10.46 -10.91
C SER A 121 -6.61 9.71 -11.61
N ASP A 122 -5.34 10.04 -11.37
CA ASP A 122 -4.25 9.55 -12.18
C ASP A 122 -4.10 8.03 -12.05
N LEU A 123 -3.99 7.49 -10.84
CA LEU A 123 -3.83 6.05 -10.61
C LEU A 123 -4.97 5.22 -11.20
N PRO A 124 -6.27 5.52 -10.94
CA PRO A 124 -7.36 4.74 -11.53
C PRO A 124 -7.37 4.73 -13.06
N ASN A 125 -6.96 5.83 -13.71
CA ASN A 125 -6.87 5.89 -15.16
C ASN A 125 -5.64 5.15 -15.71
N LEU A 126 -4.47 5.29 -15.07
CA LEU A 126 -3.24 4.58 -15.44
C LEU A 126 -3.36 3.06 -15.26
N LEU A 127 -4.15 2.63 -14.28
CA LEU A 127 -4.39 1.23 -13.94
C LEU A 127 -5.59 0.62 -14.71
N GLY A 128 -6.24 1.38 -15.59
CA GLY A 128 -7.38 0.91 -16.38
C GLY A 128 -8.68 0.72 -15.59
N LEU A 129 -8.75 1.18 -14.33
CA LEU A 129 -9.93 1.12 -13.47
C LEU A 129 -10.95 2.22 -13.77
N LYS A 130 -10.47 3.34 -14.33
CA LYS A 130 -11.29 4.41 -14.89
C LYS A 130 -10.91 4.64 -16.36
N ASN A 131 -11.79 5.32 -17.10
CA ASN A 131 -11.55 5.69 -18.48
C ASN A 131 -12.04 7.13 -18.71
N ASP A 132 -11.41 8.08 -17.99
CA ASP A 132 -11.69 9.51 -18.17
C ASP A 132 -10.86 10.03 -19.36
N PRO A 133 -11.50 10.43 -20.49
CA PRO A 133 -10.79 10.92 -21.66
C PRO A 133 -9.90 12.13 -21.38
N ARG A 134 -10.32 13.03 -20.47
CA ARG A 134 -9.56 14.23 -20.12
C ARG A 134 -8.28 13.87 -19.34
N ALA A 135 -8.39 12.94 -18.39
CA ALA A 135 -7.23 12.45 -17.66
C ALA A 135 -6.24 11.76 -18.62
N LEU A 136 -6.72 10.85 -19.47
CA LEU A 136 -5.91 10.10 -20.43
C LEU A 136 -5.25 11.01 -21.49
N GLU A 137 -5.86 12.13 -21.86
CA GLU A 137 -5.26 13.15 -22.72
C GLU A 137 -4.19 13.98 -21.97
N THR A 138 -4.42 14.27 -20.70
CA THR A 138 -3.57 15.17 -19.90
C THR A 138 -2.30 14.48 -19.41
N LEU A 139 -2.39 13.21 -19.00
CA LEU A 139 -1.28 12.45 -18.43
C LEU A 139 -0.02 12.43 -19.36
N PRO A 140 -0.13 12.10 -20.67
CA PRO A 140 1.04 12.13 -21.55
C PRO A 140 1.64 13.52 -21.71
N ARG A 141 0.81 14.59 -21.69
CA ARG A 141 1.29 15.98 -21.75
C ARG A 141 2.12 16.38 -20.52
N LYS A 142 1.88 15.72 -19.39
CA LYS A 142 2.69 15.86 -18.15
C LYS A 142 3.93 14.97 -18.15
N GLY A 143 4.16 14.18 -19.22
CA GLY A 143 5.26 13.21 -19.27
C GLY A 143 4.97 11.91 -18.52
N ILE A 144 3.71 11.63 -18.20
CA ILE A 144 3.27 10.39 -17.54
C ILE A 144 2.79 9.43 -18.62
N PRO A 145 3.52 8.34 -18.92
CA PRO A 145 3.13 7.39 -19.95
C PRO A 145 1.90 6.61 -19.53
N VAL A 146 1.01 6.35 -20.49
CA VAL A 146 -0.24 5.60 -20.30
C VAL A 146 -0.10 4.23 -20.94
N TYR A 147 -0.49 3.20 -20.23
CA TYR A 147 -0.64 1.83 -20.70
C TYR A 147 -1.95 1.26 -20.17
N ARG A 148 -2.67 0.47 -20.96
CA ARG A 148 -3.88 -0.18 -20.51
C ARG A 148 -3.58 -1.64 -20.15
N PRO A 149 -3.58 -2.00 -18.85
CA PRO A 149 -3.27 -3.35 -18.40
C PRO A 149 -4.31 -4.36 -18.87
N ARG A 150 -3.83 -5.59 -19.15
CA ARG A 150 -4.67 -6.78 -19.40
C ARG A 150 -4.88 -7.58 -18.11
N ALA A 151 -3.87 -7.64 -17.26
CA ALA A 151 -3.98 -8.24 -15.94
C ALA A 151 -5.10 -7.57 -15.14
N LYS A 152 -5.82 -8.35 -14.34
CA LYS A 152 -6.80 -7.80 -13.39
C LYS A 152 -6.06 -6.96 -12.35
N VAL A 153 -6.54 -5.74 -12.10
CA VAL A 153 -5.93 -4.83 -11.13
C VAL A 153 -6.78 -4.72 -9.89
N ILE A 154 -6.13 -4.86 -8.73
CA ILE A 154 -6.71 -4.59 -7.40
C ILE A 154 -5.97 -3.41 -6.82
N LEU A 155 -6.59 -2.24 -6.79
CA LEU A 155 -6.04 -1.06 -6.14
C LEU A 155 -6.46 -1.05 -4.68
N LEU A 156 -5.48 -1.05 -3.78
CA LEU A 156 -5.69 -0.96 -2.34
C LEU A 156 -5.85 0.49 -1.87
N GLU A 157 -6.19 0.65 -0.60
CA GLU A 157 -6.35 1.95 0.03
C GLU A 157 -5.00 2.63 0.33
N THR A 158 -5.02 3.92 0.61
CA THR A 158 -3.87 4.74 0.96
C THR A 158 -3.45 4.57 2.43
N ILE A 159 -2.32 5.13 2.78
CA ILE A 159 -1.66 5.01 4.10
C ILE A 159 -2.55 5.46 5.26
N ASP A 160 -3.41 6.46 5.06
CA ASP A 160 -4.34 6.98 6.06
C ASP A 160 -5.48 6.03 6.43
N SER A 161 -5.64 4.93 5.71
CA SER A 161 -6.67 3.92 6.00
C SER A 161 -6.41 3.08 7.25
N ASP A 162 -5.24 3.21 7.89
CA ASP A 162 -4.82 2.39 9.01
C ASP A 162 -4.28 3.20 10.20
N GLU A 163 -4.30 2.59 11.38
CA GLU A 163 -3.82 3.18 12.64
C GLU A 163 -2.32 3.42 12.67
N PHE A 164 -1.51 2.76 11.79
CA PHE A 164 -0.06 2.88 11.86
C PHE A 164 0.42 4.32 11.65
N LEU A 165 -0.26 5.12 10.81
CA LEU A 165 0.09 6.54 10.62
C LEU A 165 -0.02 7.32 11.91
N LYS A 166 -1.11 7.16 12.65
CA LYS A 166 -1.32 7.79 13.96
C LYS A 166 -0.28 7.32 14.97
N ALA A 167 0.03 6.03 14.98
CA ALA A 167 1.06 5.46 15.85
C ALA A 167 2.47 5.97 15.50
N ASN A 168 2.82 6.13 14.21
CA ASN A 168 4.08 6.73 13.79
C ASN A 168 4.21 8.17 14.30
N ILE A 169 3.19 8.99 14.07
CA ILE A 169 3.21 10.39 14.49
C ILE A 169 3.24 10.52 16.01
N LEU A 170 2.49 9.67 16.73
CA LEU A 170 2.52 9.60 18.19
C LEU A 170 3.94 9.32 18.70
N ARG A 171 4.61 8.29 18.18
CA ARG A 171 5.99 7.93 18.59
C ARG A 171 6.97 9.09 18.34
N ARG A 172 6.89 9.74 17.18
CA ARG A 172 7.76 10.87 16.81
C ARG A 172 7.50 12.09 17.71
N THR A 173 6.23 12.36 18.01
CA THR A 173 5.86 13.44 18.94
C THR A 173 6.36 13.14 20.35
N GLN A 174 6.16 11.91 20.82
CA GLN A 174 6.59 11.47 22.15
C GLN A 174 8.13 11.53 22.31
N ALA A 175 8.88 11.20 21.29
CA ALA A 175 10.34 11.28 21.30
C ALA A 175 10.85 12.74 21.50
N LEU A 176 10.09 13.74 21.04
CA LEU A 176 10.40 15.14 21.19
C LEU A 176 9.86 15.78 22.48
N LEU A 177 8.84 15.14 23.09
CA LEU A 177 8.15 15.69 24.26
C LEU A 177 9.05 15.79 25.50
N LYS A 178 10.19 15.09 25.55
CA LYS A 178 11.12 15.05 26.71
C LYS A 178 10.36 15.22 28.03
N ASP A 179 10.88 15.10 29.17
CA ASP A 179 10.26 15.03 30.51
C ASP A 179 9.27 16.16 30.90
N GLY A 180 8.53 16.74 29.95
CA GLY A 180 7.55 17.81 30.11
C GLY A 180 6.11 17.32 30.26
N ASP A 181 5.28 18.09 30.96
CA ASP A 181 3.82 17.95 30.94
C ASP A 181 3.32 18.35 29.53
N GLY A 182 2.56 17.49 28.87
CA GLY A 182 1.97 17.75 27.54
C GLY A 182 1.20 19.08 27.44
N LYS A 183 0.76 19.62 28.58
CA LYS A 183 0.09 20.93 28.67
C LYS A 183 0.98 22.11 28.30
N ASP A 184 2.29 21.99 28.48
CA ASP A 184 3.25 23.04 28.13
C ASP A 184 3.58 23.07 26.64
N TYR A 185 3.19 22.03 25.92
CA TYR A 185 3.50 21.84 24.50
C TYR A 185 2.25 22.02 23.63
N GLY A 186 2.45 22.52 22.43
CA GLY A 186 1.54 22.34 21.33
C GLY A 186 2.18 21.51 20.22
N VAL A 187 1.41 21.16 19.22
CA VAL A 187 1.91 20.44 18.05
C VAL A 187 1.44 21.13 16.77
N THR A 188 2.38 21.38 15.86
CA THR A 188 2.11 21.78 14.49
C THR A 188 2.35 20.62 13.53
N LEU A 189 1.29 20.13 12.87
CA LEU A 189 1.35 19.10 11.86
C LEU A 189 1.59 19.74 10.49
N ALA A 190 2.76 19.57 9.90
CA ALA A 190 3.09 20.13 8.60
C ALA A 190 2.97 19.08 7.50
N ALA A 191 2.05 19.28 6.55
CA ALA A 191 1.74 18.36 5.48
C ALA A 191 1.67 19.06 4.12
N TYR A 192 1.56 18.27 3.02
CA TYR A 192 1.55 18.83 1.68
C TYR A 192 0.31 19.69 1.41
N GLY A 193 -0.89 19.16 1.74
CA GLY A 193 -2.18 19.78 1.45
C GLY A 193 -2.63 19.59 0.00
N ASP A 194 -3.94 19.68 -0.25
CA ASP A 194 -4.53 19.61 -1.59
C ASP A 194 -5.77 20.52 -1.65
N ASP A 195 -5.88 21.37 -2.66
CA ASP A 195 -6.97 22.34 -2.78
C ASP A 195 -8.34 21.70 -3.04
N LYS A 196 -8.37 20.63 -3.83
CA LYS A 196 -9.60 19.90 -4.18
C LYS A 196 -10.07 18.97 -3.09
N PHE A 197 -9.14 18.46 -2.29
CA PHE A 197 -9.38 17.50 -1.21
C PHE A 197 -9.05 18.10 0.16
N ASN A 198 -9.05 19.43 0.28
CA ASN A 198 -8.68 20.12 1.52
C ASN A 198 -9.47 19.64 2.73
N GLN A 199 -10.77 19.40 2.57
CA GLN A 199 -11.61 18.92 3.67
C GLN A 199 -11.14 17.55 4.19
N GLN A 200 -10.74 16.63 3.31
CA GLN A 200 -10.23 15.31 3.70
C GLN A 200 -8.87 15.42 4.38
N TRP A 201 -8.01 16.29 3.88
CA TRP A 201 -6.71 16.58 4.49
C TRP A 201 -6.86 17.22 5.89
N GLU A 202 -7.77 18.16 6.06
CA GLU A 202 -8.09 18.76 7.36
C GLU A 202 -8.67 17.71 8.34
N ALA A 203 -9.56 16.84 7.86
CA ALA A 203 -10.10 15.75 8.67
C ALA A 203 -9.01 14.82 9.16
N LEU A 204 -8.06 14.44 8.29
CA LEU A 204 -6.91 13.61 8.66
C LEU A 204 -6.05 14.30 9.73
N MET A 205 -5.74 15.61 9.57
CA MET A 205 -4.97 16.36 10.58
C MET A 205 -5.72 16.43 11.92
N ALA A 206 -7.04 16.61 11.88
CA ALA A 206 -7.88 16.63 13.08
C ALA A 206 -7.91 15.26 13.78
N GLU A 207 -7.99 14.17 13.03
CA GLU A 207 -7.94 12.80 13.57
C GLU A 207 -6.60 12.50 14.24
N ILE A 208 -5.49 12.82 13.57
CA ILE A 208 -4.15 12.71 14.15
C ILE A 208 -4.04 13.56 15.43
N GLY A 209 -4.53 14.79 15.38
CA GLY A 209 -4.55 15.69 16.53
C GLY A 209 -5.35 15.13 17.71
N GLY A 210 -6.53 14.54 17.44
CA GLY A 210 -7.33 13.86 18.46
C GLY A 210 -6.59 12.70 19.12
N HIS A 211 -5.85 11.91 18.32
CA HIS A 211 -5.03 10.81 18.81
C HIS A 211 -3.88 11.30 19.72
N LEU A 212 -3.16 12.37 19.32
CA LEU A 212 -2.11 12.98 20.14
C LEU A 212 -2.67 13.53 21.47
N LYS A 213 -3.81 14.22 21.43
CA LYS A 213 -4.49 14.72 22.61
C LYS A 213 -4.84 13.61 23.59
N GLN A 214 -5.38 12.52 23.10
CA GLN A 214 -5.78 11.37 23.92
C GLN A 214 -4.58 10.70 24.60
N HIS A 215 -3.44 10.57 23.93
CA HIS A 215 -2.31 9.77 24.42
C HIS A 215 -1.25 10.59 25.15
N LEU A 216 -1.06 11.86 24.78
CA LEU A 216 0.00 12.73 25.32
C LEU A 216 -0.52 13.89 26.14
N GLY A 217 -1.84 14.09 26.23
CA GLY A 217 -2.43 15.22 26.94
C GLY A 217 -2.14 16.59 26.27
N ILE A 218 -1.68 16.61 25.04
CA ILE A 218 -1.45 17.84 24.27
C ILE A 218 -2.79 18.34 23.75
N ASP A 219 -3.26 19.49 24.23
CA ASP A 219 -4.58 20.03 23.92
C ASP A 219 -4.61 21.07 22.80
N THR A 220 -3.45 21.60 22.40
CA THR A 220 -3.31 22.64 21.38
C THR A 220 -2.56 22.09 20.18
N ILE A 221 -3.30 21.88 19.12
CA ILE A 221 -2.79 21.28 17.89
C ILE A 221 -3.22 22.16 16.71
N ASN A 222 -2.28 22.43 15.83
CA ASN A 222 -2.49 23.18 14.61
C ASN A 222 -1.92 22.40 13.42
N TYR A 223 -2.21 22.83 12.21
CA TYR A 223 -1.60 22.28 11.01
C TYR A 223 -1.17 23.37 10.04
N ALA A 224 -0.25 23.02 9.14
CA ALA A 224 0.24 23.91 8.08
C ALA A 224 0.40 23.14 6.77
N TRP A 225 -0.05 23.73 5.68
CA TRP A 225 0.26 23.22 4.35
C TRP A 225 1.60 23.77 3.87
N SER A 226 2.33 22.95 3.10
CA SER A 226 3.66 23.28 2.59
C SER A 226 3.85 22.95 1.10
N GLY A 227 2.78 22.45 0.43
CA GLY A 227 2.79 22.09 -0.99
C GLY A 227 2.39 23.22 -1.93
N HIS A 228 1.91 22.82 -3.11
CA HIS A 228 1.53 23.77 -4.18
C HIS A 228 0.35 24.67 -3.81
N LEU A 229 -0.55 24.22 -2.95
CA LEU A 229 -1.69 25.00 -2.45
C LEU A 229 -1.25 26.36 -1.87
N VAL A 230 -0.08 26.41 -1.27
CA VAL A 230 0.52 27.60 -0.66
C VAL A 230 1.77 28.07 -1.43
N ASN A 231 1.93 27.67 -2.68
CA ASN A 231 3.09 27.99 -3.52
C ASN A 231 4.43 27.66 -2.85
N TYR A 232 4.48 26.58 -2.07
CA TYR A 232 5.69 26.17 -1.33
C TYR A 232 6.22 27.27 -0.38
N SER A 233 5.31 28.09 0.16
CA SER A 233 5.67 29.16 1.10
C SER A 233 5.95 28.58 2.49
N MET A 234 6.93 29.17 3.18
CA MET A 234 7.21 28.88 4.60
C MET A 234 6.19 29.51 5.56
N ASP A 235 5.46 30.53 5.09
CA ASP A 235 4.57 31.35 5.94
C ASP A 235 3.47 30.58 6.66
N PRO A 236 2.80 29.56 6.06
CA PRO A 236 1.81 28.78 6.79
C PRO A 236 2.40 28.07 8.00
N THR A 237 3.58 27.45 7.86
CA THR A 237 4.28 26.81 8.99
C THR A 237 4.65 27.85 10.06
N ARG A 238 5.27 28.96 9.67
CA ARG A 238 5.61 30.04 10.59
C ARG A 238 4.39 30.51 11.39
N LYS A 239 3.26 30.80 10.70
CA LYS A 239 2.02 31.26 11.34
C LYS A 239 1.43 30.23 12.30
N ALA A 240 1.41 28.95 11.90
CA ALA A 240 0.91 27.88 12.75
C ALA A 240 1.73 27.72 14.02
N VAL A 241 3.06 27.75 13.90
CA VAL A 241 4.01 27.75 15.02
C VAL A 241 3.78 28.96 15.94
N ASP A 242 3.70 30.18 15.38
CA ASP A 242 3.48 31.38 16.15
C ASP A 242 2.16 31.35 16.95
N GLN A 243 1.10 30.79 16.37
CA GLN A 243 -0.19 30.60 17.04
C GLN A 243 -0.07 29.64 18.24
N ILE A 244 0.66 28.53 18.10
CA ILE A 244 0.96 27.63 19.20
C ILE A 244 1.73 28.35 20.30
N LEU A 245 2.82 29.02 19.92
CA LEU A 245 3.70 29.71 20.88
C LEU A 245 3.03 30.90 21.58
N ALA A 246 1.94 31.43 21.06
CA ALA A 246 1.16 32.47 21.73
C ALA A 246 0.52 31.97 23.04
N THR A 247 0.27 30.68 23.17
CA THR A 247 -0.43 30.08 24.33
C THR A 247 0.37 28.97 25.01
N LYS A 248 1.40 28.42 24.36
CA LYS A 248 2.24 27.33 24.86
C LYS A 248 3.69 27.76 25.02
N LYS A 249 4.41 27.04 25.91
CA LYS A 249 5.84 27.27 26.12
C LYS A 249 6.67 26.78 24.94
N LYS A 250 6.27 25.67 24.35
CA LYS A 250 6.97 25.02 23.24
C LYS A 250 6.02 24.52 22.16
N ASP A 251 6.51 24.41 20.94
CA ASP A 251 5.84 23.75 19.83
C ASP A 251 6.67 22.56 19.32
N ILE A 252 6.02 21.45 19.06
CA ILE A 252 6.59 20.29 18.38
C ILE A 252 6.07 20.28 16.95
N VAL A 253 6.97 20.48 15.98
CA VAL A 253 6.62 20.42 14.57
C VAL A 253 6.86 19.01 14.03
N ILE A 254 5.84 18.40 13.45
CA ILE A 254 5.91 17.06 12.85
C ILE A 254 5.64 17.18 11.35
N SER A 255 6.60 16.78 10.53
CA SER A 255 6.38 16.67 9.09
C SER A 255 5.58 15.38 8.79
N VAL A 256 4.39 15.52 8.17
CA VAL A 256 3.50 14.43 7.80
C VAL A 256 3.72 14.13 6.32
N TYR A 257 4.85 13.50 6.03
CA TYR A 257 5.31 13.10 4.69
C TYR A 257 5.73 11.63 4.72
N VAL A 258 5.47 10.92 3.62
CA VAL A 258 5.84 9.49 3.53
C VAL A 258 7.35 9.31 3.60
N ALA A 259 8.10 10.10 2.84
CA ALA A 259 9.56 10.04 2.80
C ALA A 259 10.17 11.44 2.91
N TYR A 260 11.41 11.49 3.36
CA TYR A 260 12.15 12.75 3.48
C TYR A 260 12.51 13.32 2.10
N ASP A 261 12.16 14.59 1.91
CA ASP A 261 12.61 15.41 0.79
C ASP A 261 13.03 16.78 1.33
N TYR A 262 14.30 17.13 1.19
CA TYR A 262 14.86 18.35 1.76
C TYR A 262 14.10 19.61 1.33
N LYS A 263 13.52 19.62 0.12
CA LYS A 263 12.73 20.75 -0.37
C LYS A 263 11.56 21.08 0.58
N PHE A 264 10.89 20.04 1.11
CA PHE A 264 9.76 20.27 2.00
C PHE A 264 10.19 20.41 3.45
N GLN A 265 10.91 19.43 3.98
CA GLN A 265 11.22 19.41 5.40
C GLN A 265 12.22 20.50 5.79
N ARG A 266 13.27 20.76 4.99
CA ARG A 266 14.26 21.77 5.28
C ARG A 266 13.87 23.15 4.74
N ASP A 267 13.57 23.25 3.41
CA ASP A 267 13.50 24.54 2.72
C ASP A 267 12.12 25.21 2.85
N VAL A 268 11.06 24.48 3.21
CA VAL A 268 9.74 25.06 3.45
C VAL A 268 9.39 25.01 4.94
N ILE A 269 9.28 23.83 5.52
CA ILE A 269 8.88 23.65 6.92
C ILE A 269 9.97 24.21 7.85
N GLY A 270 11.22 23.81 7.66
CA GLY A 270 12.35 24.27 8.47
C GLY A 270 12.57 25.79 8.39
N GLU A 271 12.40 26.40 7.20
CA GLU A 271 12.42 27.86 7.09
C GLU A 271 11.28 28.50 7.88
N GLY A 272 10.08 27.93 7.85
CA GLY A 272 8.97 28.40 8.67
C GLY A 272 9.27 28.37 10.16
N VAL A 273 9.90 27.29 10.62
CA VAL A 273 10.36 27.14 12.01
C VAL A 273 11.44 28.17 12.35
N ARG A 274 12.45 28.34 11.51
CA ARG A 274 13.56 29.30 11.73
C ARG A 274 13.09 30.75 11.81
N HIS A 275 12.00 31.10 11.13
CA HIS A 275 11.43 32.43 11.09
C HIS A 275 10.23 32.63 12.04
N ALA A 276 9.93 31.67 12.90
CA ALA A 276 8.95 31.83 13.95
C ALA A 276 9.41 32.88 15.00
N SER A 277 8.45 33.39 15.78
CA SER A 277 8.72 34.42 16.81
C SER A 277 9.67 33.96 17.92
N ARG A 278 9.67 32.66 18.23
CA ARG A 278 10.52 32.01 19.23
C ARG A 278 11.08 30.69 18.72
N PRO A 279 11.97 30.68 17.72
CA PRO A 279 12.44 29.43 17.09
C PRO A 279 13.19 28.50 18.06
N GLN A 280 13.79 29.03 19.12
CA GLN A 280 14.47 28.26 20.18
C GLN A 280 13.49 27.43 21.03
N ASP A 281 12.20 27.76 21.02
CA ASP A 281 11.14 27.02 21.73
C ASP A 281 10.43 25.99 20.81
N VAL A 282 10.92 25.80 19.59
CA VAL A 282 10.38 24.83 18.62
C VAL A 282 11.26 23.60 18.58
N LEU A 283 10.62 22.43 18.67
CA LEU A 283 11.26 21.13 18.51
C LEU A 283 10.89 20.57 17.14
N TYR A 284 11.86 20.53 16.25
CA TYR A 284 11.69 20.03 14.89
C TYR A 284 12.91 19.24 14.44
N VAL A 285 12.69 18.06 13.85
CA VAL A 285 13.75 17.26 13.23
C VAL A 285 13.56 17.29 11.72
N GLU A 286 14.36 18.11 11.05
CA GLU A 286 14.25 18.39 9.61
C GLU A 286 14.41 17.14 8.73
N THR A 287 15.11 16.12 9.21
CA THR A 287 15.41 14.91 8.43
C THR A 287 14.36 13.80 8.60
N GLU A 288 13.36 14.01 9.45
CA GLU A 288 12.35 13.00 9.72
C GLU A 288 11.15 13.08 8.78
N ALA A 289 10.67 11.91 8.40
CA ALA A 289 9.43 11.65 7.70
C ALA A 289 8.76 10.41 8.33
N ILE A 290 7.71 9.85 7.72
CA ILE A 290 7.14 8.57 8.14
C ILE A 290 8.19 7.46 7.98
N LEU A 291 8.87 7.41 6.85
CA LEU A 291 9.95 6.47 6.58
C LEU A 291 11.28 6.92 7.23
N PRO A 292 12.10 5.95 7.68
CA PRO A 292 11.86 4.50 7.72
C PRO A 292 10.95 4.09 8.89
N ASP A 293 10.02 3.17 8.66
CA ASP A 293 9.13 2.63 9.69
C ASP A 293 8.76 1.16 9.39
N GLU A 294 9.06 0.26 10.33
CA GLU A 294 8.71 -1.16 10.19
C GLU A 294 7.20 -1.39 10.22
N SER A 295 6.42 -0.56 10.92
CA SER A 295 4.96 -0.65 10.92
C SER A 295 4.37 -0.38 9.53
N LEU A 296 5.01 0.47 8.71
CA LEU A 296 4.62 0.65 7.31
C LEU A 296 4.88 -0.62 6.49
N ASN A 297 6.01 -1.28 6.72
CA ASN A 297 6.32 -2.55 6.05
C ASN A 297 5.29 -3.63 6.43
N ASP A 298 4.88 -3.69 7.70
CA ASP A 298 3.84 -4.59 8.19
C ASP A 298 2.49 -4.27 7.53
N TRP A 299 2.12 -2.99 7.48
CA TRP A 299 0.90 -2.53 6.81
C TRP A 299 0.86 -2.92 5.33
N VAL A 300 1.97 -2.77 4.60
CA VAL A 300 2.05 -3.19 3.20
C VAL A 300 1.75 -4.68 3.05
N VAL A 301 2.36 -5.52 3.87
CA VAL A 301 2.18 -6.99 3.79
C VAL A 301 0.75 -7.38 4.16
N GLU A 302 0.18 -6.82 5.22
CA GLU A 302 -1.20 -7.09 5.63
C GLU A 302 -2.22 -6.58 4.61
N SER A 303 -2.01 -5.40 4.04
CA SER A 303 -2.88 -4.84 2.99
C SER A 303 -2.93 -5.76 1.76
N VAL A 304 -1.77 -6.26 1.31
CA VAL A 304 -1.71 -7.22 0.19
C VAL A 304 -2.41 -8.53 0.57
N ARG A 305 -2.15 -9.10 1.75
CA ARG A 305 -2.82 -10.32 2.23
C ARG A 305 -4.33 -10.18 2.23
N ASN A 306 -4.83 -9.06 2.74
CA ASN A 306 -6.26 -8.77 2.78
C ASN A 306 -6.85 -8.56 1.38
N GLY A 307 -6.10 -7.91 0.48
CA GLY A 307 -6.47 -7.75 -0.93
C GLY A 307 -6.64 -9.09 -1.65
N LEU A 308 -5.69 -10.00 -1.47
CA LEU A 308 -5.76 -11.36 -2.03
C LEU A 308 -6.94 -12.17 -1.46
N GLY A 309 -7.27 -12.03 -0.18
CA GLY A 309 -8.40 -12.70 0.46
C GLY A 309 -9.77 -12.27 -0.09
N ARG A 310 -9.91 -11.01 -0.51
CA ARG A 310 -11.15 -10.49 -1.12
C ARG A 310 -11.45 -11.10 -2.49
N THR A 311 -10.44 -11.59 -3.21
CA THR A 311 -10.60 -12.23 -4.51
C THR A 311 -11.02 -13.70 -4.42
N GLY A 312 -10.66 -14.39 -3.34
CA GLY A 312 -11.01 -15.79 -3.09
C GLY A 312 -12.49 -16.02 -2.74
N VAL A 313 -13.20 -14.99 -2.29
CA VAL A 313 -14.63 -15.11 -1.87
C VAL A 313 -15.61 -14.88 -3.02
N SER A 314 -15.17 -14.31 -4.15
CA SER A 314 -16.04 -14.00 -5.31
C SER A 314 -16.29 -15.19 -6.27
N ALA A 315 -15.73 -16.37 -6.02
CA ALA A 315 -15.84 -17.53 -6.91
C ALA A 315 -16.87 -18.59 -6.45
N THR A 316 -17.63 -18.33 -5.36
CA THR A 316 -18.72 -19.22 -4.89
C THR A 316 -19.95 -18.40 -4.53
N GLY A 317 -20.65 -17.94 -5.55
CA GLY A 317 -21.96 -17.32 -5.43
C GLY A 317 -22.76 -17.53 -6.70
#